data_89a1e3b77507df56d4f3e336458297ae
#
_entry.id   89a1e3b77507df56d4f3e336458297ae
#
_cell.length_a   1.000
_cell.length_b   1.000
_cell.length_c   1.000
_cell.angle_alpha   90.00
_cell.angle_beta   90.00
_cell.angle_gamma   90.00
#
_symmetry.space_group_name_H-M   'P 1'
#
loop_
_entity.id
_entity.type
_entity.pdbx_description
1 polymer ?
#
loop_
_entity_poly.entity_id
_entity_poly.type
_entity_poly.pdbx_seq_one_letter_code
_entity_poly.pdbx_strand_id
1 'polypeptide(L)'
;HNGAHICNDENTAVEFYTGGARLVGVTGLAGKPDVNTMRSHMEVATVHGVHNAKPAVISLSNVTESGTVYSASEIAPYRDLADAFGLHLHVDGARFANAVVSTGATPAALTWRSGVDCLSFGLTKNGGIAAEAVVIFNKALAEQFAYRCKRAGHLWSKHRFLAAQWLALLEDELWLKNARHANAMAQQLAEAFSRHSSIDLPWIVDANEIFPVIPEKIRTCLREAGLGFYDWPAQPDMTRFVTSFNTEAAAVDRAVALIAAN
;
A
#
# COMPACT_ATOMS: atom_id res chain seq x y z
N HIS A 1 -2.25 -7.80 -6.82
CA HIS A 1 -2.66 -7.05 -8.02
C HIS A 1 -1.47 -6.88 -8.96
N ASN A 2 -1.72 -6.83 -10.28
CA ASN A 2 -0.66 -6.65 -11.28
C ASN A 2 0.03 -5.26 -11.20
N GLY A 3 -0.63 -4.26 -10.61
CA GLY A 3 -0.05 -2.95 -10.29
C GLY A 3 0.64 -2.87 -8.93
N ALA A 4 0.75 -3.98 -8.18
CA ALA A 4 1.34 -3.96 -6.85
C ALA A 4 2.85 -3.67 -6.90
N HIS A 5 3.34 -2.91 -5.91
CA HIS A 5 4.75 -2.54 -5.77
C HIS A 5 5.67 -3.76 -5.80
N ILE A 6 5.29 -4.85 -5.13
CA ILE A 6 6.03 -6.11 -5.13
C ILE A 6 6.22 -6.71 -6.55
N CYS A 7 5.28 -6.44 -7.47
CA CYS A 7 5.37 -6.91 -8.86
C CYS A 7 6.23 -6.03 -9.77
N ASN A 8 6.27 -4.71 -9.51
CA ASN A 8 6.78 -3.74 -10.48
C ASN A 8 8.00 -2.97 -10.00
N ASP A 9 8.12 -2.72 -8.68
CA ASP A 9 9.06 -1.72 -8.16
C ASP A 9 10.12 -2.31 -7.21
N GLU A 10 10.19 -3.65 -7.07
CA GLU A 10 11.15 -4.36 -6.22
C GLU A 10 12.35 -4.97 -6.99
N ASN A 11 12.44 -4.69 -8.28
CA ASN A 11 13.56 -5.13 -9.13
C ASN A 11 13.92 -6.62 -8.93
N THR A 12 12.93 -7.51 -8.98
CA THR A 12 13.09 -8.97 -8.81
C THR A 12 13.64 -9.41 -7.42
N ALA A 13 13.54 -8.57 -6.40
CA ALA A 13 14.04 -8.91 -5.06
C ALA A 13 13.37 -10.16 -4.49
N VAL A 14 12.06 -10.33 -4.73
CA VAL A 14 11.31 -11.51 -4.26
C VAL A 14 11.90 -12.79 -4.85
N GLU A 15 12.09 -12.83 -6.16
CA GLU A 15 12.66 -13.96 -6.88
C GLU A 15 14.08 -14.27 -6.39
N PHE A 16 14.89 -13.24 -6.20
CA PHE A 16 16.27 -13.38 -5.73
C PHE A 16 16.36 -13.97 -4.32
N TYR A 17 15.62 -13.37 -3.35
CA TYR A 17 15.72 -13.81 -1.95
C TYR A 17 14.96 -15.10 -1.64
N THR A 18 14.01 -15.49 -2.48
CA THR A 18 13.28 -16.75 -2.32
C THR A 18 13.93 -17.91 -3.08
N GLY A 19 14.93 -17.64 -3.92
CA GLY A 19 15.54 -18.67 -4.77
C GLY A 19 14.68 -19.01 -5.99
N GLY A 20 13.91 -18.06 -6.49
CA GLY A 20 13.16 -18.19 -7.74
C GLY A 20 11.65 -18.35 -7.59
N ALA A 21 11.05 -17.87 -6.48
CA ALA A 21 9.59 -17.78 -6.40
C ALA A 21 9.05 -16.83 -7.49
N ARG A 22 8.09 -17.30 -8.25
CA ARG A 22 7.48 -16.51 -9.32
C ARG A 22 6.37 -15.64 -8.76
N LEU A 23 6.39 -14.34 -9.08
CA LEU A 23 5.25 -13.45 -8.88
C LEU A 23 4.24 -13.59 -10.02
N VAL A 24 2.97 -13.64 -9.67
CA VAL A 24 1.84 -13.68 -10.62
C VAL A 24 0.91 -12.55 -10.29
N GLY A 25 0.96 -11.47 -11.07
CA GLY A 25 0.05 -10.34 -10.94
C GLY A 25 -1.35 -10.71 -11.42
N VAL A 26 -2.37 -10.36 -10.65
CA VAL A 26 -3.78 -10.58 -10.97
C VAL A 26 -4.45 -9.25 -11.25
N THR A 27 -5.26 -9.17 -12.30
CA THR A 27 -6.05 -7.97 -12.61
C THR A 27 -7.17 -7.77 -11.60
N GLY A 28 -7.63 -6.53 -11.48
CA GLY A 28 -8.73 -6.18 -10.61
C GLY A 28 -9.01 -4.67 -10.66
N LEU A 29 -9.93 -4.21 -9.83
CA LEU A 29 -10.35 -2.82 -9.80
C LEU A 29 -9.61 -2.05 -8.72
N ALA A 30 -9.12 -0.86 -9.06
CA ALA A 30 -8.54 0.10 -8.11
C ALA A 30 -7.47 -0.52 -7.17
N GLY A 31 -6.55 -1.31 -7.74
CA GLY A 31 -5.47 -1.95 -7.00
C GLY A 31 -5.85 -3.21 -6.23
N LYS A 32 -7.13 -3.62 -6.24
CA LYS A 32 -7.63 -4.83 -5.57
C LYS A 32 -7.76 -5.96 -6.61
N PRO A 33 -7.01 -7.06 -6.52
CA PRO A 33 -7.12 -8.18 -7.46
C PRO A 33 -8.49 -8.84 -7.38
N ASP A 34 -9.03 -9.27 -8.52
CA ASP A 34 -10.28 -10.01 -8.55
C ASP A 34 -10.09 -11.42 -7.97
N VAL A 35 -10.90 -11.76 -6.98
CA VAL A 35 -10.81 -13.03 -6.23
C VAL A 35 -11.11 -14.24 -7.11
N ASN A 36 -12.04 -14.13 -8.06
CA ASN A 36 -12.40 -15.23 -8.94
C ASN A 36 -11.32 -15.47 -9.99
N THR A 37 -10.74 -14.39 -10.53
CA THR A 37 -9.58 -14.48 -11.42
C THR A 37 -8.40 -15.11 -10.70
N MET A 38 -8.14 -14.72 -9.43
CA MET A 38 -7.09 -15.30 -8.60
C MET A 38 -7.34 -16.79 -8.36
N ARG A 39 -8.58 -17.19 -8.04
CA ARG A 39 -8.98 -18.59 -7.90
C ARG A 39 -8.68 -19.39 -9.17
N SER A 40 -9.08 -18.89 -10.32
CA SER A 40 -8.84 -19.55 -11.61
C SER A 40 -7.35 -19.75 -11.88
N HIS A 41 -6.49 -18.77 -11.55
CA HIS A 41 -5.03 -18.93 -11.66
C HIS A 41 -4.49 -20.04 -10.74
N MET A 42 -5.02 -20.17 -9.53
CA MET A 42 -4.62 -21.20 -8.59
C MET A 42 -5.08 -22.60 -9.03
N GLU A 43 -6.31 -22.70 -9.53
CA GLU A 43 -6.85 -23.94 -10.08
C GLU A 43 -5.99 -24.44 -11.26
N VAL A 44 -5.68 -23.56 -12.21
CA VAL A 44 -4.80 -23.88 -13.35
C VAL A 44 -3.40 -24.30 -12.85
N ALA A 45 -2.84 -23.59 -11.85
CA ALA A 45 -1.53 -23.91 -11.30
C ALA A 45 -1.48 -25.31 -10.62
N THR A 46 -2.60 -25.84 -10.18
CA THR A 46 -2.68 -27.14 -9.50
C THR A 46 -3.01 -28.32 -10.43
N VAL A 47 -3.54 -28.05 -11.63
CA VAL A 47 -4.03 -29.10 -12.58
C VAL A 47 -2.94 -30.09 -12.98
N HIS A 48 -1.72 -29.62 -13.25
CA HIS A 48 -0.64 -30.46 -13.77
C HIS A 48 0.40 -30.84 -12.69
N GLY A 49 0.06 -30.64 -11.42
CA GLY A 49 0.90 -31.05 -10.29
C GLY A 49 2.32 -30.48 -10.38
N VAL A 50 3.32 -31.36 -10.40
CA VAL A 50 4.75 -30.96 -10.40
C VAL A 50 5.24 -30.21 -11.63
N HIS A 51 4.45 -30.15 -12.68
CA HIS A 51 4.80 -29.39 -13.88
C HIS A 51 4.54 -27.89 -13.73
N ASN A 52 3.75 -27.49 -12.74
CA ASN A 52 3.43 -26.08 -12.48
C ASN A 52 4.10 -25.60 -11.19
N ALA A 53 4.39 -24.30 -11.13
CA ALA A 53 4.82 -23.69 -9.88
C ALA A 53 3.69 -23.77 -8.84
N LYS A 54 4.00 -24.33 -7.66
CA LYS A 54 3.04 -24.47 -6.57
C LYS A 54 2.74 -23.09 -5.95
N PRO A 55 1.48 -22.64 -5.92
CA PRO A 55 1.12 -21.43 -5.18
C PRO A 55 1.50 -21.57 -3.69
N ALA A 56 1.94 -20.49 -3.06
CA ALA A 56 2.37 -20.50 -1.68
C ALA A 56 1.81 -19.33 -0.85
N VAL A 57 1.65 -18.15 -1.46
CA VAL A 57 1.26 -16.92 -0.77
C VAL A 57 0.32 -16.10 -1.63
N ILE A 58 -0.71 -15.53 -1.02
CA ILE A 58 -1.45 -14.37 -1.54
C ILE A 58 -0.85 -13.12 -0.90
N SER A 59 -0.52 -12.12 -1.71
CA SER A 59 -0.02 -10.84 -1.23
C SER A 59 -0.96 -9.71 -1.65
N LEU A 60 -1.39 -8.90 -0.68
CA LEU A 60 -2.24 -7.73 -0.85
C LEU A 60 -1.48 -6.49 -0.40
N SER A 61 -1.74 -5.32 -1.01
CA SER A 61 -1.24 -4.04 -0.52
C SER A 61 -2.36 -3.29 0.20
N ASN A 62 -2.14 -2.87 1.43
CA ASN A 62 -3.08 -2.03 2.18
C ASN A 62 -2.35 -0.83 2.83
N VAL A 63 -2.42 0.34 2.27
CA VAL A 63 -3.19 0.91 1.13
C VAL A 63 -2.72 0.32 -0.20
N THR A 64 -3.63 0.18 -1.19
CA THR A 64 -3.27 -0.25 -2.55
C THR A 64 -2.51 0.85 -3.31
N GLU A 65 -1.86 0.50 -4.40
CA GLU A 65 -1.16 1.43 -5.29
C GLU A 65 -2.10 2.37 -6.08
N SER A 66 -3.41 2.18 -5.94
CA SER A 66 -4.47 3.08 -6.44
C SER A 66 -5.05 3.98 -5.32
N GLY A 67 -4.47 3.96 -4.12
CA GLY A 67 -4.91 4.77 -2.99
C GLY A 67 -6.14 4.23 -2.25
N THR A 68 -6.67 3.07 -2.65
CA THR A 68 -7.84 2.44 -2.00
C THR A 68 -7.43 1.57 -0.81
N VAL A 69 -8.37 1.31 0.08
CA VAL A 69 -8.13 0.58 1.32
C VAL A 69 -9.00 -0.66 1.42
N TYR A 70 -8.45 -1.75 1.92
CA TYR A 70 -9.22 -2.93 2.30
C TYR A 70 -9.76 -2.78 3.71
N SER A 71 -11.06 -2.97 3.86
CA SER A 71 -11.70 -3.30 5.14
C SER A 71 -11.44 -4.75 5.54
N ALA A 72 -11.72 -5.10 6.80
CA ALA A 72 -11.62 -6.49 7.25
C ALA A 72 -12.53 -7.45 6.45
N SER A 73 -13.72 -6.99 6.08
CA SER A 73 -14.67 -7.77 5.26
C SER A 73 -14.20 -7.98 3.82
N GLU A 74 -13.40 -7.04 3.28
CA GLU A 74 -12.80 -7.19 1.95
C GLU A 74 -11.55 -8.08 1.96
N ILE A 75 -10.87 -8.23 3.10
CA ILE A 75 -9.76 -9.18 3.25
C ILE A 75 -10.28 -10.62 3.34
N ALA A 76 -11.44 -10.86 3.95
CA ALA A 76 -11.98 -12.19 4.22
C ALA A 76 -12.02 -13.12 2.98
N PRO A 77 -12.51 -12.71 1.79
CA PRO A 77 -12.52 -13.59 0.61
C PRO A 77 -11.13 -14.09 0.17
N TYR A 78 -10.07 -13.30 0.41
CA TYR A 78 -8.69 -13.74 0.12
C TYR A 78 -8.18 -14.72 1.16
N ARG A 79 -8.61 -14.58 2.44
CA ARG A 79 -8.32 -15.58 3.47
C ARG A 79 -9.00 -16.90 3.14
N ASP A 80 -10.29 -16.87 2.80
CA ASP A 80 -11.04 -18.07 2.39
C ASP A 80 -10.38 -18.77 1.19
N LEU A 81 -9.91 -17.97 0.22
CA LEU A 81 -9.19 -18.50 -0.93
C LEU A 81 -7.85 -19.11 -0.51
N ALA A 82 -7.10 -18.45 0.35
CA ALA A 82 -5.83 -18.96 0.84
C ALA A 82 -6.02 -20.28 1.64
N ASP A 83 -7.06 -20.38 2.46
CA ASP A 83 -7.41 -21.60 3.20
C ASP A 83 -7.76 -22.75 2.25
N ALA A 84 -8.54 -22.48 1.20
CA ALA A 84 -8.95 -23.48 0.21
C ALA A 84 -7.76 -24.11 -0.52
N PHE A 85 -6.65 -23.38 -0.70
CA PHE A 85 -5.45 -23.85 -1.41
C PHE A 85 -4.25 -24.10 -0.47
N GLY A 86 -4.41 -23.94 0.84
CA GLY A 86 -3.33 -24.12 1.83
C GLY A 86 -2.20 -23.09 1.70
N LEU A 87 -2.55 -21.82 1.43
CA LEU A 87 -1.63 -20.72 1.21
C LEU A 87 -1.52 -19.83 2.45
N HIS A 88 -0.46 -19.04 2.50
CA HIS A 88 -0.32 -17.93 3.43
C HIS A 88 -0.90 -16.63 2.86
N LEU A 89 -1.29 -15.72 3.75
CA LEU A 89 -1.76 -14.38 3.41
C LEU A 89 -0.77 -13.33 3.95
N HIS A 90 -0.17 -12.59 3.05
CA HIS A 90 0.71 -11.45 3.34
C HIS A 90 0.00 -10.13 3.03
N VAL A 91 0.23 -9.13 3.85
CA VAL A 91 -0.16 -7.74 3.57
C VAL A 91 1.09 -6.87 3.51
N ASP A 92 1.28 -6.20 2.40
CA ASP A 92 2.18 -5.05 2.29
C ASP A 92 1.49 -3.86 2.94
N GLY A 93 2.02 -3.44 4.07
CA GLY A 93 1.54 -2.34 4.89
C GLY A 93 2.47 -1.13 4.86
N ALA A 94 3.10 -0.82 3.72
CA ALA A 94 3.93 0.38 3.57
C ALA A 94 3.20 1.67 4.00
N ARG A 95 1.86 1.66 3.90
CA ARG A 95 0.95 2.72 4.40
C ARG A 95 -0.11 2.17 5.35
N PHE A 96 0.22 1.19 6.15
CA PHE A 96 -0.73 0.54 7.05
C PHE A 96 -1.40 1.51 8.03
N ALA A 97 -0.67 2.50 8.53
CA ALA A 97 -1.22 3.55 9.39
C ALA A 97 -2.39 4.30 8.72
N ASN A 98 -2.23 4.64 7.43
CA ASN A 98 -3.26 5.31 6.64
C ASN A 98 -4.50 4.42 6.46
N ALA A 99 -4.33 3.12 6.25
CA ALA A 99 -5.42 2.15 6.15
C ALA A 99 -6.18 2.01 7.48
N VAL A 100 -5.47 1.92 8.61
CA VAL A 100 -6.08 1.88 9.95
C VAL A 100 -6.94 3.11 10.21
N VAL A 101 -6.41 4.28 9.90
CA VAL A 101 -7.13 5.56 10.07
C VAL A 101 -8.34 5.64 9.15
N SER A 102 -8.20 5.27 7.89
CA SER A 102 -9.26 5.32 6.89
C SER A 102 -10.45 4.44 7.26
N THR A 103 -10.18 3.22 7.70
CA THR A 103 -11.25 2.27 8.06
C THR A 103 -11.83 2.49 9.45
N GLY A 104 -11.12 3.19 10.34
CA GLY A 104 -11.46 3.26 11.77
C GLY A 104 -11.36 1.90 12.50
N ALA A 105 -10.87 0.88 11.82
CA ALA A 105 -10.70 -0.45 12.40
C ALA A 105 -9.46 -0.53 13.29
N THR A 106 -9.43 -1.49 14.20
CA THR A 106 -8.21 -1.75 14.97
C THR A 106 -7.14 -2.39 14.08
N PRO A 107 -5.84 -2.19 14.34
CA PRO A 107 -4.77 -2.88 13.63
C PRO A 107 -4.95 -4.41 13.63
N ALA A 108 -5.44 -4.97 14.73
CA ALA A 108 -5.73 -6.39 14.85
C ALA A 108 -6.83 -6.87 13.89
N ALA A 109 -7.86 -6.05 13.66
CA ALA A 109 -8.96 -6.37 12.76
C ALA A 109 -8.50 -6.39 11.29
N LEU A 110 -7.57 -5.51 10.90
CA LEU A 110 -7.01 -5.46 9.54
C LEU A 110 -5.86 -6.45 9.31
N THR A 111 -5.46 -7.21 10.33
CA THR A 111 -4.34 -8.14 10.24
C THR A 111 -4.73 -9.54 10.72
N TRP A 112 -4.22 -9.96 11.88
CA TRP A 112 -4.32 -11.34 12.33
C TRP A 112 -5.74 -11.83 12.58
N ARG A 113 -6.68 -10.96 12.94
CA ARG A 113 -8.11 -11.32 13.07
C ARG A 113 -8.77 -11.57 11.73
N SER A 114 -8.26 -10.98 10.65
CA SER A 114 -8.67 -11.29 9.26
C SER A 114 -7.82 -12.40 8.64
N GLY A 115 -7.01 -13.12 9.44
CA GLY A 115 -6.23 -14.25 9.02
C GLY A 115 -4.94 -13.91 8.25
N VAL A 116 -4.45 -12.68 8.37
CA VAL A 116 -3.14 -12.31 7.81
C VAL A 116 -2.03 -13.04 8.58
N ASP A 117 -1.17 -13.74 7.86
CA ASP A 117 -0.04 -14.48 8.45
C ASP A 117 1.17 -13.59 8.69
N CYS A 118 1.38 -12.59 7.82
CA CYS A 118 2.53 -11.70 7.87
C CYS A 118 2.17 -10.30 7.33
N LEU A 119 2.71 -9.26 7.98
CA LEU A 119 2.58 -7.86 7.59
C LEU A 119 3.96 -7.24 7.40
N SER A 120 4.21 -6.62 6.26
CA SER A 120 5.28 -5.63 6.11
C SER A 120 4.76 -4.31 6.66
N PHE A 121 5.25 -3.88 7.82
CA PHE A 121 4.76 -2.67 8.48
C PHE A 121 5.70 -1.51 8.25
N GLY A 122 5.29 -0.57 7.38
CA GLY A 122 6.09 0.58 6.99
C GLY A 122 6.01 1.73 7.98
N LEU A 123 7.16 2.33 8.30
CA LEU A 123 7.27 3.53 9.12
C LEU A 123 7.84 4.72 8.35
N THR A 124 8.66 4.46 7.34
CA THR A 124 9.39 5.50 6.57
C THR A 124 8.43 6.48 5.90
N LYS A 125 7.31 6.03 5.39
CA LYS A 125 6.28 6.89 4.75
C LYS A 125 5.42 7.65 5.77
N ASN A 126 5.62 7.43 7.07
CA ASN A 126 4.78 7.99 8.16
C ASN A 126 5.59 8.72 9.24
N GLY A 127 6.78 9.20 8.88
CA GLY A 127 7.61 10.04 9.75
C GLY A 127 8.89 9.37 10.27
N GLY A 128 9.12 8.09 10.00
CA GLY A 128 10.41 7.44 10.25
C GLY A 128 11.44 7.78 9.17
N ILE A 129 12.71 7.77 9.53
CA ILE A 129 13.80 8.04 8.57
C ILE A 129 14.07 6.80 7.72
N ALA A 130 14.24 5.65 8.36
CA ALA A 130 14.52 4.37 7.70
C ALA A 130 14.24 3.23 8.68
N ALA A 131 12.97 2.95 8.95
CA ALA A 131 12.60 1.90 9.89
C ALA A 131 11.35 1.15 9.37
N GLU A 132 11.57 -0.09 8.99
CA GLU A 132 10.52 -0.99 8.55
C GLU A 132 10.49 -2.21 9.46
N ALA A 133 9.31 -2.80 9.66
CA ALA A 133 9.15 -3.99 10.47
C ALA A 133 8.41 -5.08 9.70
N VAL A 134 8.79 -6.31 9.96
CA VAL A 134 8.01 -7.49 9.55
C VAL A 134 7.32 -8.03 10.80
N VAL A 135 5.99 -8.03 10.79
CA VAL A 135 5.17 -8.56 11.88
C VAL A 135 4.65 -9.93 11.46
N ILE A 136 5.11 -10.98 12.12
CA ILE A 136 4.76 -12.36 11.79
C ILE A 136 3.74 -12.86 12.82
N PHE A 137 2.51 -13.05 12.38
CA PHE A 137 1.43 -13.58 13.22
C PHE A 137 1.43 -15.11 13.24
N ASN A 138 1.75 -15.74 12.12
CA ASN A 138 1.94 -17.18 12.02
C ASN A 138 3.36 -17.55 12.42
N LYS A 139 3.54 -18.05 13.64
CA LYS A 139 4.85 -18.33 14.23
C LYS A 139 5.70 -19.33 13.43
N ALA A 140 5.09 -20.23 12.65
CA ALA A 140 5.82 -21.16 11.81
C ALA A 140 6.67 -20.45 10.74
N LEU A 141 6.26 -19.28 10.29
CA LEU A 141 7.02 -18.46 9.33
C LEU A 141 8.25 -17.77 9.96
N ALA A 142 8.30 -17.68 11.28
CA ALA A 142 9.37 -16.97 11.99
C ALA A 142 10.65 -17.82 12.17
N GLU A 143 10.57 -19.12 12.02
CA GLU A 143 11.65 -20.06 12.39
C GLU A 143 13.01 -19.73 11.78
N GLN A 144 13.04 -19.36 10.49
CA GLN A 144 14.27 -19.01 9.76
C GLN A 144 14.46 -17.51 9.54
N PHE A 145 13.56 -16.68 10.07
CA PHE A 145 13.49 -15.26 9.72
C PHE A 145 14.76 -14.49 10.14
N ALA A 146 15.28 -14.71 11.36
CA ALA A 146 16.49 -14.05 11.84
C ALA A 146 17.72 -14.33 10.96
N TYR A 147 17.87 -15.57 10.51
CA TYR A 147 18.95 -15.95 9.59
C TYR A 147 18.81 -15.30 8.21
N ARG A 148 17.59 -15.18 7.72
CA ARG A 148 17.28 -14.47 6.46
C ARG A 148 17.58 -12.96 6.57
N CYS A 149 17.16 -12.33 7.66
CA CYS A 149 17.48 -10.92 7.95
C CYS A 149 18.99 -10.69 7.96
N LYS A 150 19.74 -11.55 8.64
CA LYS A 150 21.21 -11.43 8.71
C LYS A 150 21.84 -11.55 7.32
N ARG A 151 21.45 -12.54 6.54
CA ARG A 151 21.97 -12.76 5.17
C ARG A 151 21.64 -11.63 4.22
N ALA A 152 20.45 -11.04 4.36
CA ALA A 152 20.00 -9.90 3.56
C ALA A 152 20.60 -8.54 4.00
N GLY A 153 21.48 -8.53 5.01
CA GLY A 153 22.11 -7.30 5.50
C GLY A 153 21.23 -6.45 6.42
N HIS A 154 20.07 -6.95 6.84
CA HIS A 154 19.10 -6.21 7.67
C HIS A 154 19.30 -6.37 9.18
N LEU A 155 20.32 -7.12 9.63
CA LEU A 155 20.67 -7.20 11.05
C LEU A 155 21.89 -6.31 11.34
N TRP A 156 21.64 -5.09 11.80
CA TRP A 156 22.65 -4.10 12.12
C TRP A 156 23.12 -4.22 13.58
N SER A 157 24.38 -3.91 13.83
CA SER A 157 24.95 -3.94 15.19
C SER A 157 24.32 -2.89 16.13
N LYS A 158 23.73 -1.82 15.58
CA LYS A 158 23.11 -0.73 16.35
C LYS A 158 21.62 -0.58 16.04
N HIS A 159 20.90 -1.67 15.99
CA HIS A 159 19.45 -1.71 15.73
C HIS A 159 18.62 -0.84 16.68
N ARG A 160 19.15 -0.51 17.85
CA ARG A 160 18.48 0.42 18.79
C ARG A 160 18.11 1.77 18.18
N PHE A 161 18.85 2.27 17.18
CA PHE A 161 18.51 3.51 16.49
C PHE A 161 17.28 3.38 15.61
N LEU A 162 17.05 2.20 15.03
CA LEU A 162 15.81 1.89 14.33
C LEU A 162 14.66 1.68 15.31
N ALA A 163 14.91 0.92 16.39
CA ALA A 163 13.92 0.65 17.42
C ALA A 163 13.45 1.94 18.12
N ALA A 164 14.33 2.92 18.34
CA ALA A 164 13.97 4.20 18.93
C ALA A 164 12.95 4.97 18.10
N GLN A 165 13.03 4.91 16.76
CA GLN A 165 12.04 5.51 15.86
C GLN A 165 10.67 4.83 16.03
N TRP A 166 10.65 3.48 16.11
CA TRP A 166 9.43 2.73 16.36
C TRP A 166 8.80 3.10 17.71
N LEU A 167 9.60 3.14 18.79
CA LEU A 167 9.09 3.53 20.10
C LEU A 167 8.48 4.93 20.08
N ALA A 168 9.17 5.91 19.51
CA ALA A 168 8.68 7.29 19.43
C ALA A 168 7.39 7.43 18.62
N LEU A 169 7.25 6.68 17.50
CA LEU A 169 6.06 6.77 16.66
C LEU A 169 4.88 5.98 17.21
N LEU A 170 5.13 4.91 17.95
CA LEU A 170 4.06 4.15 18.62
C LEU A 170 3.58 4.82 19.89
N GLU A 171 4.44 5.63 20.56
CA GLU A 171 4.10 6.39 21.76
C GLU A 171 2.98 7.39 21.46
N ASP A 172 2.01 7.48 22.37
CA ASP A 172 0.85 8.39 22.26
C ASP A 172 0.13 8.34 20.90
N GLU A 173 0.17 7.22 20.22
CA GLU A 173 -0.44 7.01 18.89
C GLU A 173 0.07 8.01 17.83
N LEU A 174 1.30 8.49 17.91
CA LEU A 174 1.84 9.47 16.96
C LEU A 174 1.74 8.98 15.51
N TRP A 175 1.99 7.69 15.27
CA TRP A 175 1.84 7.07 13.94
C TRP A 175 0.44 7.20 13.35
N LEU A 176 -0.61 7.15 14.19
CA LEU A 176 -2.00 7.36 13.75
C LEU A 176 -2.32 8.86 13.59
N LYS A 177 -1.75 9.74 14.42
CA LYS A 177 -1.90 11.19 14.29
C LYS A 177 -1.30 11.66 12.95
N ASN A 178 -0.12 11.18 12.60
CA ASN A 178 0.56 11.44 11.33
C ASN A 178 -0.29 10.99 10.13
N ALA A 179 -0.83 9.78 10.19
CA ALA A 179 -1.66 9.24 9.13
C ALA A 179 -3.01 9.98 9.00
N ARG A 180 -3.64 10.38 10.12
CA ARG A 180 -4.87 11.20 10.11
C ARG A 180 -4.63 12.54 9.41
N HIS A 181 -3.51 13.19 9.70
CA HIS A 181 -3.15 14.43 9.04
C HIS A 181 -2.97 14.21 7.53
N ALA A 182 -2.18 13.22 7.13
CA ALA A 182 -1.95 12.91 5.72
C ALA A 182 -3.25 12.61 4.98
N ASN A 183 -4.12 11.76 5.53
CA ASN A 183 -5.41 11.44 4.92
C ASN A 183 -6.33 12.68 4.84
N ALA A 184 -6.36 13.54 5.86
CA ALA A 184 -7.17 14.76 5.84
C ALA A 184 -6.72 15.73 4.74
N MET A 185 -5.42 15.90 4.53
CA MET A 185 -4.89 16.73 3.44
C MET A 185 -5.25 16.16 2.07
N ALA A 186 -5.23 14.84 1.91
CA ALA A 186 -5.67 14.20 0.68
C ALA A 186 -7.17 14.39 0.43
N GLN A 187 -8.01 14.26 1.44
CA GLN A 187 -9.46 14.47 1.32
C GLN A 187 -9.77 15.90 0.91
N GLN A 188 -9.09 16.90 1.48
CA GLN A 188 -9.29 18.30 1.11
C GLN A 188 -8.95 18.55 -0.37
N LEU A 189 -7.86 17.97 -0.89
CA LEU A 189 -7.52 18.02 -2.32
C LEU A 189 -8.53 17.26 -3.19
N ALA A 190 -8.95 16.07 -2.77
CA ALA A 190 -9.93 15.26 -3.49
C ALA A 190 -11.28 15.98 -3.64
N GLU A 191 -11.73 16.69 -2.59
CA GLU A 191 -12.93 17.52 -2.64
C GLU A 191 -12.79 18.67 -3.65
N ALA A 192 -11.63 19.31 -3.74
CA ALA A 192 -11.39 20.37 -4.73
C ALA A 192 -11.42 19.81 -6.15
N PHE A 193 -10.75 18.68 -6.39
CA PHE A 193 -10.78 18.01 -7.68
C PHE A 193 -12.19 17.58 -8.08
N SER A 194 -12.97 17.00 -7.17
CA SER A 194 -14.32 16.52 -7.45
C SER A 194 -15.34 17.62 -7.76
N ARG A 195 -15.07 18.84 -7.31
CA ARG A 195 -15.91 20.04 -7.62
C ARG A 195 -15.60 20.64 -8.98
N HIS A 196 -14.49 20.29 -9.57
CA HIS A 196 -14.06 20.86 -10.86
C HIS A 196 -14.59 20.01 -12.03
N SER A 197 -15.39 20.61 -12.90
CA SER A 197 -16.13 19.90 -13.97
C SER A 197 -15.26 19.20 -15.03
N SER A 198 -14.00 19.60 -15.17
CA SER A 198 -13.06 19.01 -16.14
C SER A 198 -12.06 18.05 -15.51
N ILE A 199 -12.15 17.78 -14.21
CA ILE A 199 -11.27 16.83 -13.51
C ILE A 199 -12.07 15.57 -13.15
N ASP A 200 -11.52 14.40 -13.46
CA ASP A 200 -12.11 13.13 -13.08
C ASP A 200 -11.29 12.46 -11.97
N LEU A 201 -11.99 11.79 -11.05
CA LEU A 201 -11.39 10.96 -9.99
C LEU A 201 -11.87 9.52 -10.19
N PRO A 202 -11.19 8.72 -11.02
CA PRO A 202 -11.66 7.38 -11.37
C PRO A 202 -11.62 6.41 -10.19
N TRP A 203 -10.84 6.70 -9.15
CA TRP A 203 -10.73 5.89 -7.94
C TRP A 203 -11.11 6.69 -6.70
N ILE A 204 -11.72 5.99 -5.74
CA ILE A 204 -12.04 6.56 -4.43
C ILE A 204 -10.73 6.91 -3.71
N VAL A 205 -10.71 8.06 -3.06
CA VAL A 205 -9.58 8.52 -2.26
C VAL A 205 -9.82 8.06 -0.81
N ASP A 206 -9.34 6.89 -0.48
CA ASP A 206 -9.50 6.31 0.87
C ASP A 206 -8.38 6.72 1.84
N ALA A 207 -7.20 7.07 1.32
CA ALA A 207 -6.01 7.34 2.11
C ALA A 207 -5.31 8.64 1.65
N ASN A 208 -3.99 8.64 1.61
CA ASN A 208 -3.17 9.82 1.33
C ASN A 208 -2.66 9.91 -0.11
N GLU A 209 -3.21 9.12 -1.02
CA GLU A 209 -2.87 9.12 -2.45
C GLU A 209 -4.10 9.46 -3.28
N ILE A 210 -3.95 10.34 -4.26
CA ILE A 210 -5.01 10.83 -5.12
C ILE A 210 -4.57 10.68 -6.56
N PHE A 211 -5.43 10.13 -7.41
CA PHE A 211 -5.14 9.87 -8.83
C PHE A 211 -6.14 10.59 -9.74
N PRO A 212 -6.11 11.93 -9.80
CA PRO A 212 -6.98 12.68 -10.68
C PRO A 212 -6.50 12.66 -12.13
N VAL A 213 -7.45 12.68 -13.05
CA VAL A 213 -7.22 12.97 -14.47
C VAL A 213 -7.41 14.46 -14.66
N ILE A 214 -6.32 15.18 -14.95
CA ILE A 214 -6.29 16.64 -14.92
C ILE A 214 -5.89 17.18 -16.30
N PRO A 215 -6.67 18.10 -16.90
CA PRO A 215 -6.29 18.76 -18.15
C PRO A 215 -4.92 19.44 -18.07
N GLU A 216 -4.15 19.40 -19.17
CA GLU A 216 -2.78 19.94 -19.24
C GLU A 216 -2.68 21.41 -18.75
N LYS A 217 -3.65 22.24 -19.08
CA LYS A 217 -3.69 23.64 -18.63
C LYS A 217 -3.61 23.76 -17.11
N ILE A 218 -4.38 22.95 -16.38
CA ILE A 218 -4.41 22.96 -14.93
C ILE A 218 -3.12 22.35 -14.37
N ARG A 219 -2.64 21.24 -14.95
CA ARG A 219 -1.34 20.63 -14.56
C ARG A 219 -0.20 21.64 -14.65
N THR A 220 -0.12 22.37 -15.75
CA THR A 220 0.89 23.41 -15.96
C THR A 220 0.80 24.50 -14.90
N CYS A 221 -0.39 25.01 -14.64
CA CYS A 221 -0.62 26.02 -13.59
C CYS A 221 -0.18 25.51 -12.20
N LEU A 222 -0.52 24.29 -11.83
CA LEU A 222 -0.11 23.70 -10.56
C LEU A 222 1.41 23.55 -10.45
N ARG A 223 2.09 23.11 -11.52
CA ARG A 223 3.56 22.98 -11.55
C ARG A 223 4.25 24.35 -11.46
N GLU A 224 3.77 25.35 -12.19
CA GLU A 224 4.31 26.72 -12.12
C GLU A 224 4.16 27.34 -10.73
N ALA A 225 3.12 26.96 -10.00
CA ALA A 225 2.92 27.33 -8.60
C ALA A 225 3.79 26.53 -7.60
N GLY A 226 4.65 25.63 -8.09
CA GLY A 226 5.57 24.84 -7.26
C GLY A 226 4.95 23.62 -6.59
N LEU A 227 3.78 23.16 -7.04
CA LEU A 227 3.16 21.94 -6.52
C LEU A 227 3.73 20.71 -7.19
N GLY A 228 4.29 19.79 -6.39
CA GLY A 228 4.89 18.54 -6.85
C GLY A 228 3.84 17.44 -6.99
N PHE A 229 3.79 16.81 -8.16
CA PHE A 229 3.03 15.59 -8.44
C PHE A 229 3.68 14.84 -9.60
N TYR A 230 3.34 13.57 -9.75
CA TYR A 230 3.83 12.72 -10.83
C TYR A 230 2.78 12.55 -11.93
N ASP A 231 3.21 12.51 -13.18
CA ASP A 231 2.38 11.96 -14.24
C ASP A 231 2.28 10.44 -14.05
N TRP A 232 1.06 9.90 -14.11
CA TRP A 232 0.83 8.50 -13.79
C TRP A 232 0.50 7.71 -15.06
N PRO A 233 1.27 6.66 -15.39
CA PRO A 233 1.19 6.03 -16.71
C PRO A 233 -0.05 5.13 -16.92
N ALA A 234 -0.93 4.98 -15.92
CA ALA A 234 -2.10 4.11 -16.01
C ALA A 234 -3.08 4.54 -17.11
N GLN A 235 -3.20 5.85 -17.33
CA GLN A 235 -3.97 6.43 -18.43
C GLN A 235 -3.50 7.86 -18.76
N PRO A 236 -3.80 8.37 -19.98
CA PRO A 236 -3.47 9.74 -20.36
C PRO A 236 -4.02 10.77 -19.35
N ASP A 237 -3.24 11.81 -19.10
CA ASP A 237 -3.59 12.94 -18.23
C ASP A 237 -3.84 12.58 -16.75
N MET A 238 -3.68 11.31 -16.37
CA MET A 238 -3.69 10.93 -14.96
C MET A 238 -2.44 11.42 -14.26
N THR A 239 -2.62 11.93 -13.05
CA THR A 239 -1.54 12.37 -12.18
C THR A 239 -1.65 11.68 -10.82
N ARG A 240 -0.56 11.62 -10.08
CA ARG A 240 -0.53 11.09 -8.72
C ARG A 240 -0.08 12.17 -7.75
N PHE A 241 -0.95 12.52 -6.82
CA PHE A 241 -0.63 13.36 -5.66
C PHE A 241 -0.49 12.49 -4.42
N VAL A 242 0.47 12.82 -3.58
CA VAL A 242 0.69 12.16 -2.30
C VAL A 242 0.84 13.21 -1.22
N THR A 243 -0.02 13.15 -0.23
CA THR A 243 0.12 13.93 0.99
C THR A 243 0.87 13.14 2.05
N SER A 244 1.51 13.81 2.97
CA SER A 244 2.35 13.18 3.99
C SER A 244 2.05 13.74 5.39
N PHE A 245 2.66 13.14 6.38
CA PHE A 245 2.53 13.55 7.79
C PHE A 245 2.93 15.01 8.05
N ASN A 246 3.71 15.61 7.17
CA ASN A 246 4.17 17.01 7.27
C ASN A 246 3.68 17.91 6.13
N THR A 247 2.66 17.47 5.36
CA THR A 247 2.05 18.32 4.33
C THR A 247 1.41 19.56 5.00
N GLU A 248 1.87 20.73 4.60
CA GLU A 248 1.35 22.00 5.14
C GLU A 248 -0.06 22.27 4.63
N ALA A 249 -1.00 22.55 5.53
CA ALA A 249 -2.37 22.91 5.16
C ALA A 249 -2.41 24.13 4.21
N ALA A 250 -1.54 25.14 4.41
CA ALA A 250 -1.42 26.28 3.53
C ALA A 250 -1.00 25.91 2.09
N ALA A 251 -0.23 24.84 1.89
CA ALA A 251 0.09 24.36 0.55
C ALA A 251 -1.12 23.69 -0.11
N VAL A 252 -1.92 22.96 0.65
CA VAL A 252 -3.18 22.38 0.19
C VAL A 252 -4.19 23.49 -0.15
N ASP A 253 -4.34 24.51 0.70
CA ASP A 253 -5.24 25.64 0.45
C ASP A 253 -4.86 26.38 -0.84
N ARG A 254 -3.55 26.59 -1.09
CA ARG A 254 -3.09 27.17 -2.37
C ARG A 254 -3.45 26.30 -3.57
N ALA A 255 -3.29 24.98 -3.46
CA ALA A 255 -3.66 24.05 -4.53
C ALA A 255 -5.16 24.09 -4.81
N VAL A 256 -5.99 24.07 -3.77
CA VAL A 256 -7.46 24.19 -3.86
C VAL A 256 -7.87 25.49 -4.56
N ALA A 257 -7.28 26.61 -4.18
CA ALA A 257 -7.55 27.92 -4.81
C ALA A 257 -7.17 27.93 -6.29
N LEU A 258 -6.03 27.36 -6.65
CA LEU A 258 -5.58 27.26 -8.05
C LEU A 258 -6.49 26.35 -8.89
N ILE A 259 -6.93 25.22 -8.35
CA ILE A 259 -7.87 24.32 -9.02
C ILE A 259 -9.19 25.05 -9.28
N ALA A 260 -9.71 25.74 -8.29
CA ALA A 260 -10.99 26.46 -8.41
C ALA A 260 -10.95 27.65 -9.39
N ALA A 261 -9.76 28.21 -9.67
CA ALA A 261 -9.59 29.39 -10.54
C ALA A 261 -9.40 29.05 -12.03
N ASN A 262 -9.22 27.80 -12.42
CA ASN A 262 -8.90 27.34 -13.78
C ASN A 262 -9.99 26.52 -14.44
#